data_27439650497fbfa4a9a91f1649c91619
#
_entry.id   27439650497fbfa4a9a91f1649c91619
#
_cell.length_a   1.000
_cell.length_b   1.000
_cell.length_c   1.000
_cell.angle_alpha   90.00
_cell.angle_beta   90.00
_cell.angle_gamma   90.00
#
_symmetry.space_group_name_H-M   'P 1'
#
loop_
_entity.id
_entity.type
_entity.pdbx_description
1 polymer ?
#
loop_
_entity_poly.entity_id
_entity_poly.type
_entity_poly.pdbx_seq_one_letter_code
_entity_poly.pdbx_strand_id
1 'polypeptide(L)'
;MPPDMLGKSNMDHSNSFIDRLEEMLISGILGMMALITFANVVARYGFNNNILWALELTVFLFAWLVLLGASYAVRKGSHLGVDIIINILAPEARRVLGLVAVVICVAFSFLMLKGAWDYWANFANLPGTEGRWFPLGFEEKYREKGWYEVNDIPHPAVLGWMETVFNEGEEYEKIPRLLPYFVLPLSMALMLFRFLQAGWALWIGKIDRVVASHEVEDEIQEAHEQLRGKN
;
A
#
# COMPACT_ATOMS: atom_id res chain seq x y z
N MET A 1 33.58 12.30 -32.83
CA MET A 1 33.06 11.40 -31.77
C MET A 1 31.57 11.50 -31.78
N PRO A 2 30.79 10.48 -32.15
CA PRO A 2 29.33 10.56 -32.29
C PRO A 2 28.65 10.61 -30.90
N PRO A 3 27.54 11.33 -30.75
CA PRO A 3 26.85 11.57 -29.48
C PRO A 3 25.87 10.46 -29.08
N ASP A 4 26.05 9.22 -29.50
CA ASP A 4 25.06 8.15 -29.40
C ASP A 4 25.25 7.20 -28.20
N MET A 5 26.05 7.58 -27.20
CA MET A 5 26.27 6.76 -26.00
C MET A 5 25.68 7.34 -24.71
N LEU A 6 24.69 8.22 -24.81
CA LEU A 6 23.79 8.44 -23.68
C LEU A 6 22.70 7.36 -23.77
N GLY A 7 23.03 6.19 -23.20
CA GLY A 7 22.10 5.08 -23.10
C GLY A 7 20.77 5.58 -22.56
N LYS A 8 19.75 5.56 -23.41
CA LYS A 8 18.35 5.58 -22.99
C LYS A 8 18.17 4.43 -21.98
N SER A 9 18.36 4.72 -20.71
CA SER A 9 17.77 3.95 -19.64
C SER A 9 16.27 4.24 -19.66
N ASN A 10 15.62 3.84 -20.76
CA ASN A 10 14.21 3.55 -20.69
C ASN A 10 14.08 2.41 -19.69
N MET A 11 13.90 2.73 -18.42
CA MET A 11 13.14 1.83 -17.59
C MET A 11 11.76 1.77 -18.26
N ASP A 12 11.61 0.76 -19.14
CA ASP A 12 10.29 0.26 -19.47
C ASP A 12 9.62 0.03 -18.11
N HIS A 13 8.81 0.99 -17.72
CA HIS A 13 7.76 0.76 -16.76
C HIS A 13 6.84 -0.24 -17.45
N SER A 14 7.24 -1.50 -17.44
CA SER A 14 6.34 -2.58 -17.68
C SER A 14 5.22 -2.34 -16.69
N ASN A 15 4.15 -1.71 -17.18
CA ASN A 15 2.92 -1.51 -16.43
C ASN A 15 2.44 -2.91 -16.06
N SER A 16 3.01 -3.47 -15.00
CA SER A 16 2.60 -4.74 -14.46
C SER A 16 1.12 -4.63 -14.15
N PHE A 17 0.36 -5.67 -14.37
CA PHE A 17 -1.06 -5.73 -14.01
C PHE A 17 -1.30 -5.23 -12.57
N ILE A 18 -0.40 -5.58 -11.66
CA ILE A 18 -0.42 -5.13 -10.25
C ILE A 18 -0.36 -3.61 -10.14
N ASP A 19 0.43 -2.95 -10.97
CA ASP A 19 0.63 -1.51 -10.93
C ASP A 19 -0.61 -0.74 -11.35
N ARG A 20 -1.23 -1.18 -12.45
CA ARG A 20 -2.50 -0.61 -12.89
C ARG A 20 -3.61 -0.84 -11.88
N LEU A 21 -3.59 -1.99 -11.21
CA LEU A 21 -4.56 -2.32 -10.18
C LEU A 21 -4.38 -1.40 -8.96
N GLU A 22 -3.14 -1.19 -8.47
CA GLU A 22 -2.86 -0.27 -7.38
C GLU A 22 -3.29 1.16 -7.71
N GLU A 23 -2.93 1.69 -8.88
CA GLU A 23 -3.32 3.04 -9.35
C GLU A 23 -4.85 3.19 -9.44
N MET A 24 -5.52 2.19 -9.99
CA MET A 24 -6.98 2.19 -10.12
C MET A 24 -7.66 2.11 -8.75
N LEU A 25 -7.14 1.30 -7.82
CA LEU A 25 -7.66 1.21 -6.46
C LEU A 25 -7.48 2.54 -5.71
N ILE A 26 -6.30 3.13 -5.73
CA ILE A 26 -6.00 4.43 -5.08
C ILE A 26 -6.93 5.52 -5.61
N SER A 27 -7.04 5.64 -6.94
CA SER A 27 -7.91 6.64 -7.58
C SER A 27 -9.38 6.39 -7.29
N GLY A 28 -9.81 5.12 -7.32
CA GLY A 28 -11.17 4.71 -7.02
C GLY A 28 -11.57 4.98 -5.57
N ILE A 29 -10.67 4.68 -4.63
CA ILE A 29 -10.88 4.95 -3.20
C ILE A 29 -11.02 6.46 -2.96
N LEU A 30 -10.14 7.27 -3.53
CA LEU A 30 -10.20 8.72 -3.41
C LEU A 30 -11.51 9.28 -3.97
N GLY A 31 -11.92 8.82 -5.17
CA GLY A 31 -13.20 9.19 -5.78
C GLY A 31 -14.39 8.77 -4.92
N MET A 32 -14.38 7.55 -4.37
CA MET A 32 -15.43 7.05 -3.49
C MET A 32 -15.55 7.88 -2.22
N MET A 33 -14.43 8.24 -1.58
CA MET A 33 -14.41 9.11 -0.40
C MET A 33 -15.04 10.48 -0.71
N ALA A 34 -14.71 11.08 -1.84
CA ALA A 34 -15.28 12.35 -2.27
C ALA A 34 -16.80 12.24 -2.49
N LEU A 35 -17.26 11.18 -3.16
CA LEU A 35 -18.69 10.94 -3.40
C LEU A 35 -19.48 10.72 -2.11
N ILE A 36 -18.96 9.90 -1.18
CA ILE A 36 -19.61 9.62 0.11
C ILE A 36 -19.69 10.89 0.94
N THR A 37 -18.61 11.65 1.03
CA THR A 37 -18.57 12.91 1.77
C THR A 37 -19.56 13.92 1.17
N PHE A 38 -19.59 14.05 -0.15
CA PHE A 38 -20.55 14.92 -0.83
C PHE A 38 -22.00 14.48 -0.58
N ALA A 39 -22.30 13.17 -0.71
CA ALA A 39 -23.62 12.63 -0.44
C ALA A 39 -24.07 12.90 1.01
N ASN A 40 -23.16 12.76 1.98
CA ASN A 40 -23.45 13.05 3.38
C ASN A 40 -23.73 14.54 3.63
N VAL A 41 -23.00 15.44 2.94
CA VAL A 41 -23.27 16.89 2.99
C VAL A 41 -24.65 17.22 2.42
N VAL A 42 -25.00 16.64 1.25
CA VAL A 42 -26.34 16.82 0.65
C VAL A 42 -27.44 16.28 1.55
N ALA A 43 -27.26 15.09 2.12
CA ALA A 43 -28.22 14.51 3.05
C ALA A 43 -28.44 15.40 4.28
N ARG A 44 -27.37 15.93 4.86
CA ARG A 44 -27.42 16.77 6.05
C ARG A 44 -28.08 18.13 5.80
N TYR A 45 -27.71 18.82 4.72
CA TYR A 45 -28.20 20.18 4.46
C TYR A 45 -29.46 20.21 3.58
N GLY A 46 -29.64 19.22 2.69
CA GLY A 46 -30.83 19.15 1.81
C GLY A 46 -32.00 18.43 2.43
N PHE A 47 -31.72 17.33 3.16
CA PHE A 47 -32.80 16.49 3.74
C PHE A 47 -32.84 16.50 5.27
N ASN A 48 -32.00 17.29 5.93
CA ASN A 48 -31.88 17.37 7.39
C ASN A 48 -31.69 15.98 8.03
N ASN A 49 -30.99 15.08 7.33
CA ASN A 49 -30.69 13.72 7.75
C ASN A 49 -29.19 13.47 7.65
N ASN A 50 -28.64 12.66 8.56
CA ASN A 50 -27.22 12.33 8.56
C ASN A 50 -27.01 10.86 8.18
N ILE A 51 -26.07 10.58 7.28
CA ILE A 51 -25.70 9.21 6.93
C ILE A 51 -24.64 8.74 7.94
N LEU A 52 -25.05 8.02 8.99
CA LEU A 52 -24.18 7.62 10.11
C LEU A 52 -22.97 6.82 9.63
N TRP A 53 -23.19 5.85 8.76
CA TRP A 53 -22.11 4.98 8.24
C TRP A 53 -21.12 5.70 7.31
N ALA A 54 -21.46 6.89 6.79
CA ALA A 54 -20.61 7.61 5.83
C ALA A 54 -19.26 8.01 6.46
N LEU A 55 -19.29 8.44 7.72
CA LEU A 55 -18.06 8.83 8.43
C LEU A 55 -17.15 7.63 8.65
N GLU A 56 -17.68 6.52 9.16
CA GLU A 56 -16.91 5.31 9.44
C GLU A 56 -16.32 4.72 8.16
N LEU A 57 -17.13 4.62 7.08
CA LEU A 57 -16.66 4.14 5.80
C LEU A 57 -15.55 5.03 5.21
N THR A 58 -15.68 6.37 5.33
CA THR A 58 -14.63 7.30 4.87
C THR A 58 -13.32 7.09 5.63
N VAL A 59 -13.38 6.84 6.95
CA VAL A 59 -12.17 6.54 7.76
C VAL A 59 -11.50 5.24 7.29
N PHE A 60 -12.26 4.19 7.03
CA PHE A 60 -11.70 2.94 6.50
C PHE A 60 -11.10 3.11 5.10
N LEU A 61 -11.79 3.81 4.22
CA LEU A 61 -11.27 4.12 2.87
C LEU A 61 -9.99 4.97 2.94
N PHE A 62 -9.91 5.92 3.88
CA PHE A 62 -8.70 6.69 4.10
C PHE A 62 -7.54 5.81 4.59
N ALA A 63 -7.78 4.89 5.52
CA ALA A 63 -6.77 3.93 5.94
C ALA A 63 -6.27 3.06 4.76
N TRP A 64 -7.17 2.60 3.90
CA TRP A 64 -6.83 1.87 2.68
C TRP A 64 -6.00 2.72 1.72
N LEU A 65 -6.40 3.99 1.51
CA LEU A 65 -5.68 4.94 0.66
C LEU A 65 -4.23 5.14 1.13
N VAL A 66 -4.05 5.39 2.43
CA VAL A 66 -2.71 5.64 3.01
C VAL A 66 -1.83 4.39 2.93
N LEU A 67 -2.37 3.23 3.29
CA LEU A 67 -1.59 2.00 3.34
C LEU A 67 -1.22 1.46 1.95
N LEU A 68 -2.13 1.51 0.99
CA LEU A 68 -1.83 1.16 -0.41
C LEU A 68 -0.93 2.22 -1.05
N GLY A 69 -1.17 3.49 -0.75
CA GLY A 69 -0.32 4.60 -1.21
C GLY A 69 1.11 4.50 -0.70
N ALA A 70 1.34 4.03 0.53
CA ALA A 70 2.68 3.78 1.06
C ALA A 70 3.42 2.71 0.24
N SER A 71 2.77 1.59 -0.12
CA SER A 71 3.34 0.58 -1.00
C SER A 71 3.69 1.13 -2.38
N TYR A 72 2.79 1.93 -2.95
CA TYR A 72 3.00 2.59 -4.24
C TYR A 72 4.15 3.61 -4.20
N ALA A 73 4.28 4.38 -3.10
CA ALA A 73 5.37 5.33 -2.92
C ALA A 73 6.75 4.64 -2.87
N VAL A 74 6.85 3.46 -2.23
CA VAL A 74 8.07 2.64 -2.27
C VAL A 74 8.45 2.29 -3.70
N ARG A 75 7.48 1.92 -4.53
CA ARG A 75 7.72 1.59 -5.93
C ARG A 75 8.21 2.77 -6.75
N LYS A 76 7.61 3.95 -6.56
CA LYS A 76 8.02 5.20 -7.26
C LYS A 76 9.36 5.75 -6.78
N GLY A 77 9.94 5.17 -5.73
CA GLY A 77 11.20 5.66 -5.17
C GLY A 77 11.08 7.03 -4.50
N SER A 78 9.86 7.46 -4.15
CA SER A 78 9.55 8.79 -3.63
C SER A 78 10.01 9.02 -2.18
N HIS A 79 11.08 8.38 -1.74
CA HIS A 79 11.66 8.62 -0.42
C HIS A 79 12.60 9.84 -0.46
N LEU A 80 12.01 11.02 -0.46
CA LEU A 80 12.69 12.30 -0.40
C LEU A 80 13.61 12.41 0.82
N GLY A 81 14.88 12.71 0.60
CA GLY A 81 15.79 13.20 1.63
C GLY A 81 17.14 12.50 1.76
N VAL A 82 17.35 11.33 1.17
CA VAL A 82 18.63 10.60 1.28
C VAL A 82 19.53 10.82 0.05
N ASP A 83 18.97 11.34 -1.04
CA ASP A 83 19.64 11.44 -2.35
C ASP A 83 20.89 12.31 -2.35
N ILE A 84 20.90 13.41 -1.59
CA ILE A 84 22.05 14.35 -1.55
C ILE A 84 23.28 13.64 -1.00
N ILE A 85 23.12 12.88 0.08
CA ILE A 85 24.24 12.17 0.73
C ILE A 85 24.72 11.02 -0.14
N ILE A 86 23.79 10.29 -0.76
CA ILE A 86 24.10 9.13 -1.62
C ILE A 86 24.81 9.57 -2.90
N ASN A 87 24.50 10.74 -3.44
CA ASN A 87 25.12 11.25 -4.67
C ASN A 87 26.59 11.68 -4.48
N ILE A 88 27.03 11.95 -3.25
CA ILE A 88 28.42 12.32 -2.94
C ILE A 88 29.31 11.07 -2.82
N LEU A 89 28.75 9.87 -2.61
CA LEU A 89 29.51 8.66 -2.38
C LEU A 89 30.00 8.03 -3.69
N ALA A 90 31.16 7.34 -3.57
CA ALA A 90 31.68 6.51 -4.67
C ALA A 90 30.67 5.39 -5.03
N PRO A 91 30.62 4.96 -6.32
CA PRO A 91 29.61 3.99 -6.80
C PRO A 91 29.59 2.69 -5.99
N GLU A 92 30.73 2.19 -5.55
CA GLU A 92 30.83 0.97 -4.73
C GLU A 92 30.23 1.15 -3.35
N ALA A 93 30.54 2.26 -2.66
CA ALA A 93 30.00 2.59 -1.36
C ALA A 93 28.48 2.82 -1.42
N ARG A 94 28.00 3.44 -2.50
CA ARG A 94 26.58 3.65 -2.78
C ARG A 94 25.82 2.32 -2.87
N ARG A 95 26.38 1.36 -3.63
CA ARG A 95 25.77 0.03 -3.78
C ARG A 95 25.70 -0.73 -2.46
N VAL A 96 26.77 -0.72 -1.67
CA VAL A 96 26.80 -1.38 -0.34
C VAL A 96 25.77 -0.76 0.60
N LEU A 97 25.72 0.57 0.69
CA LEU A 97 24.73 1.27 1.51
C LEU A 97 23.30 0.98 1.06
N GLY A 98 23.05 0.96 -0.25
CA GLY A 98 21.76 0.59 -0.82
C GLY A 98 21.34 -0.84 -0.43
N LEU A 99 22.24 -1.81 -0.49
CA LEU A 99 21.97 -3.18 -0.06
C LEU A 99 21.67 -3.28 1.44
N VAL A 100 22.43 -2.56 2.28
CA VAL A 100 22.18 -2.51 3.72
C VAL A 100 20.80 -1.88 4.00
N ALA A 101 20.47 -0.78 3.33
CA ALA A 101 19.15 -0.16 3.47
C ALA A 101 18.01 -1.11 3.07
N VAL A 102 18.16 -1.84 1.95
CA VAL A 102 17.18 -2.85 1.52
C VAL A 102 16.99 -3.93 2.58
N VAL A 103 18.09 -4.47 3.14
CA VAL A 103 17.99 -5.51 4.17
C VAL A 103 17.22 -5.00 5.38
N ILE A 104 17.50 -3.76 5.82
CA ILE A 104 16.77 -3.13 6.94
C ILE A 104 15.29 -2.96 6.58
N CYS A 105 14.96 -2.45 5.38
CA CYS A 105 13.59 -2.25 4.94
C CYS A 105 12.82 -3.57 4.80
N VAL A 106 13.46 -4.62 4.28
CA VAL A 106 12.87 -5.97 4.18
C VAL A 106 12.61 -6.54 5.59
N ALA A 107 13.57 -6.45 6.51
CA ALA A 107 13.39 -6.91 7.89
C ALA A 107 12.25 -6.14 8.58
N PHE A 108 12.21 -4.82 8.44
CA PHE A 108 11.15 -3.99 8.99
C PHE A 108 9.77 -4.36 8.41
N SER A 109 9.67 -4.46 7.08
CA SER A 109 8.41 -4.80 6.42
C SER A 109 7.92 -6.20 6.77
N PHE A 110 8.84 -7.16 6.95
CA PHE A 110 8.50 -8.51 7.40
C PHE A 110 7.96 -8.51 8.83
N LEU A 111 8.57 -7.77 9.76
CA LEU A 111 8.08 -7.63 11.13
C LEU A 111 6.71 -6.93 11.17
N MET A 112 6.52 -5.90 10.33
CA MET A 112 5.23 -5.22 10.19
C MET A 112 4.16 -6.15 9.61
N LEU A 113 4.49 -6.96 8.61
CA LEU A 113 3.59 -7.96 8.05
C LEU A 113 3.16 -8.98 9.10
N LYS A 114 4.11 -9.46 9.92
CA LYS A 114 3.80 -10.36 11.03
C LYS A 114 2.84 -9.72 12.03
N GLY A 115 3.10 -8.48 12.47
CA GLY A 115 2.21 -7.75 13.37
C GLY A 115 0.83 -7.47 12.76
N ALA A 116 0.78 -7.11 11.48
CA ALA A 116 -0.46 -6.89 10.73
C ALA A 116 -1.28 -8.18 10.62
N TRP A 117 -0.62 -9.32 10.38
CA TRP A 117 -1.28 -10.63 10.39
C TRP A 117 -1.84 -10.96 11.76
N ASP A 118 -1.05 -10.86 12.83
CA ASP A 118 -1.46 -11.18 14.19
C ASP A 118 -2.65 -10.33 14.64
N TYR A 119 -2.69 -9.07 14.21
CA TYR A 119 -3.82 -8.19 14.49
C TYR A 119 -5.07 -8.58 13.69
N TRP A 120 -4.93 -8.78 12.37
CA TRP A 120 -6.06 -9.06 11.48
C TRP A 120 -6.63 -10.47 11.68
N ALA A 121 -5.80 -11.47 11.94
CA ALA A 121 -6.18 -12.87 12.09
C ALA A 121 -7.27 -13.06 13.15
N ASN A 122 -7.25 -12.26 14.23
CA ASN A 122 -8.27 -12.30 15.27
C ASN A 122 -9.68 -12.00 14.74
N PHE A 123 -9.80 -11.10 13.76
CA PHE A 123 -11.09 -10.73 13.16
C PHE A 123 -11.53 -11.73 12.09
N ALA A 124 -10.62 -12.48 11.53
CA ALA A 124 -10.88 -13.51 10.52
C ALA A 124 -11.03 -14.92 11.12
N ASN A 125 -11.03 -15.06 12.44
CA ASN A 125 -11.00 -16.35 13.15
C ASN A 125 -9.84 -17.26 12.69
N LEU A 126 -8.72 -16.65 12.32
CA LEU A 126 -7.50 -17.34 11.92
C LEU A 126 -6.46 -17.33 13.04
N PRO A 127 -5.56 -18.31 13.08
CA PRO A 127 -4.50 -18.34 14.08
C PRO A 127 -3.49 -17.21 13.83
N GLY A 128 -3.14 -16.51 14.89
CA GLY A 128 -1.99 -15.63 14.92
C GLY A 128 -0.68 -16.39 14.92
N THR A 129 0.44 -15.67 14.87
CA THR A 129 1.77 -16.28 14.94
C THR A 129 2.16 -16.66 16.38
N GLU A 130 1.56 -16.06 17.40
CA GLU A 130 1.74 -16.35 18.84
C GLU A 130 3.21 -16.53 19.29
N GLY A 131 4.08 -15.62 18.83
CA GLY A 131 5.52 -15.70 19.11
C GLY A 131 6.32 -16.60 18.17
N ARG A 132 5.67 -17.29 17.23
CA ARG A 132 6.32 -18.04 16.15
C ARG A 132 6.52 -17.15 14.94
N TRP A 133 7.29 -17.62 13.95
CA TRP A 133 7.52 -16.88 12.72
C TRP A 133 6.38 -17.03 11.71
N PHE A 134 5.63 -18.12 11.77
CA PHE A 134 4.52 -18.43 10.86
C PHE A 134 3.28 -18.88 11.63
N PRO A 135 2.06 -18.57 11.15
CA PRO A 135 0.82 -19.08 11.74
C PRO A 135 0.71 -20.58 11.50
N LEU A 136 0.29 -21.32 12.51
CA LEU A 136 0.13 -22.78 12.44
C LEU A 136 -1.27 -23.19 12.90
N GLY A 137 -2.00 -23.89 12.02
CA GLY A 137 -3.28 -24.51 12.32
C GLY A 137 -4.45 -23.52 12.39
N PHE A 138 -5.62 -24.07 12.70
CA PHE A 138 -6.83 -23.32 13.02
C PHE A 138 -7.16 -23.58 14.48
N GLU A 139 -7.29 -22.52 15.28
CA GLU A 139 -7.70 -22.67 16.69
C GLU A 139 -9.16 -22.30 16.86
N GLU A 140 -9.96 -23.17 17.48
CA GLU A 140 -11.40 -22.96 17.70
C GLU A 140 -11.72 -21.82 18.65
N LYS A 141 -10.79 -21.44 19.54
CA LYS A 141 -11.02 -20.43 20.59
C LYS A 141 -11.37 -19.03 20.09
N TYR A 142 -11.19 -18.73 18.79
CA TYR A 142 -11.46 -17.42 18.21
C TYR A 142 -12.82 -17.31 17.54
N ARG A 143 -13.61 -18.40 17.48
CA ARG A 143 -14.86 -18.48 16.73
C ARG A 143 -16.09 -17.86 17.38
N GLU A 144 -16.02 -17.46 18.64
CA GLU A 144 -17.21 -17.05 19.41
C GLU A 144 -17.41 -15.54 19.53
N LYS A 145 -17.16 -14.73 18.47
CA LYS A 145 -17.14 -13.29 18.72
C LYS A 145 -17.89 -12.46 17.67
N GLY A 146 -19.23 -12.48 17.73
CA GLY A 146 -20.10 -11.59 16.96
C GLY A 146 -19.86 -10.07 17.16
N TRP A 147 -19.04 -9.67 18.16
CA TRP A 147 -18.64 -8.27 18.36
C TRP A 147 -17.51 -7.78 17.44
N TYR A 148 -17.05 -8.60 16.50
CA TYR A 148 -16.08 -8.19 15.48
C TYR A 148 -16.68 -7.39 14.33
N GLU A 149 -17.87 -6.89 14.48
CA GLU A 149 -18.53 -5.99 13.54
C GLU A 149 -18.06 -4.53 13.70
N VAL A 150 -18.19 -3.74 12.62
CA VAL A 150 -18.05 -2.28 12.67
C VAL A 150 -19.28 -1.65 13.35
N ASN A 151 -19.23 -0.34 13.67
CA ASN A 151 -20.31 0.27 14.45
C ASN A 151 -21.54 0.63 13.60
N ASP A 152 -21.33 1.25 12.44
CA ASP A 152 -22.41 1.91 11.70
C ASP A 152 -22.68 1.34 10.30
N ILE A 153 -21.73 0.63 9.68
CA ILE A 153 -21.87 0.18 8.30
C ILE A 153 -22.72 -1.09 8.23
N PRO A 154 -23.93 -1.04 7.64
CA PRO A 154 -24.80 -2.22 7.54
C PRO A 154 -24.19 -3.30 6.64
N HIS A 155 -24.44 -4.56 6.96
CA HIS A 155 -23.97 -5.69 6.17
C HIS A 155 -24.74 -5.80 4.84
N PRO A 156 -24.08 -5.71 3.68
CA PRO A 156 -24.74 -5.86 2.40
C PRO A 156 -25.11 -7.33 2.14
N ALA A 157 -26.30 -7.60 1.65
CA ALA A 157 -26.76 -8.95 1.36
C ALA A 157 -25.84 -9.75 0.40
N VAL A 158 -25.10 -9.05 -0.46
CA VAL A 158 -24.11 -9.68 -1.38
C VAL A 158 -22.96 -10.38 -0.63
N LEU A 159 -22.71 -10.00 0.60
CA LEU A 159 -21.67 -10.57 1.46
C LEU A 159 -22.19 -11.67 2.41
N GLY A 160 -23.46 -12.07 2.33
CA GLY A 160 -24.08 -13.10 3.19
C GLY A 160 -23.33 -14.46 3.20
N TRP A 161 -22.58 -14.77 2.16
CA TRP A 161 -21.72 -15.95 2.16
C TRP A 161 -20.64 -15.94 3.27
N MET A 162 -20.27 -14.76 3.76
CA MET A 162 -19.28 -14.60 4.83
C MET A 162 -19.80 -15.12 6.18
N GLU A 163 -21.11 -15.06 6.40
CA GLU A 163 -21.78 -15.58 7.59
C GLU A 163 -21.48 -17.07 7.76
N THR A 164 -21.59 -17.84 6.67
CA THR A 164 -21.31 -19.27 6.69
C THR A 164 -19.82 -19.60 6.87
N VAL A 165 -18.93 -18.80 6.26
CA VAL A 165 -17.48 -19.09 6.23
C VAL A 165 -16.77 -18.61 7.49
N PHE A 166 -17.16 -17.44 8.01
CA PHE A 166 -16.44 -16.77 9.11
C PHE A 166 -17.23 -16.68 10.41
N ASN A 167 -18.55 -16.91 10.39
CA ASN A 167 -19.43 -16.73 11.55
C ASN A 167 -20.33 -17.95 11.84
N GLU A 168 -19.96 -19.14 11.41
CA GLU A 168 -20.67 -20.41 11.69
C GLU A 168 -22.16 -20.42 11.23
N GLY A 169 -22.53 -19.53 10.32
CA GLY A 169 -23.90 -19.38 9.80
C GLY A 169 -24.77 -18.38 10.60
N GLU A 170 -24.21 -17.72 11.60
CA GLU A 170 -24.90 -16.59 12.26
C GLU A 170 -24.86 -15.34 11.38
N GLU A 171 -25.98 -14.63 11.34
CA GLU A 171 -26.12 -13.42 10.52
C GLU A 171 -25.30 -12.25 11.08
N TYR A 172 -24.71 -11.45 10.20
CA TYR A 172 -24.10 -10.18 10.55
C TYR A 172 -25.09 -9.03 10.37
N GLU A 173 -25.28 -8.22 11.39
CA GLU A 173 -26.04 -6.95 11.27
C GLU A 173 -25.19 -5.87 10.58
N LYS A 174 -23.90 -5.85 10.88
CA LYS A 174 -22.93 -4.89 10.39
C LYS A 174 -21.78 -5.57 9.66
N ILE A 175 -21.01 -4.81 8.88
CA ILE A 175 -19.84 -5.36 8.20
C ILE A 175 -18.84 -5.91 9.23
N PRO A 176 -18.36 -7.15 9.08
CA PRO A 176 -17.33 -7.71 9.95
C PRO A 176 -16.01 -6.97 9.76
N ARG A 177 -15.31 -6.71 10.86
CA ARG A 177 -14.04 -5.95 10.87
C ARG A 177 -12.93 -6.59 10.05
N LEU A 178 -13.04 -7.87 9.76
CA LEU A 178 -12.08 -8.55 8.89
C LEU A 178 -11.94 -7.88 7.52
N LEU A 179 -13.01 -7.26 6.97
CA LEU A 179 -12.98 -6.59 5.66
C LEU A 179 -12.17 -5.27 5.70
N PRO A 180 -12.52 -4.28 6.54
CA PRO A 180 -11.78 -3.02 6.56
C PRO A 180 -10.32 -3.21 7.02
N TYR A 181 -10.04 -4.15 7.92
CA TYR A 181 -8.69 -4.37 8.42
C TYR A 181 -7.82 -5.28 7.54
N PHE A 182 -8.37 -5.92 6.52
CA PHE A 182 -7.61 -6.74 5.58
C PHE A 182 -6.51 -5.93 4.85
N VAL A 183 -6.68 -4.63 4.73
CA VAL A 183 -5.65 -3.77 4.13
C VAL A 183 -4.32 -3.82 4.88
N LEU A 184 -4.30 -4.09 6.18
CA LEU A 184 -3.08 -4.14 6.99
C LEU A 184 -2.12 -5.24 6.49
N PRO A 185 -2.48 -6.54 6.50
CA PRO A 185 -1.60 -7.58 5.98
C PRO A 185 -1.37 -7.43 4.47
N LEU A 186 -2.37 -6.98 3.70
CA LEU A 186 -2.24 -6.78 2.26
C LEU A 186 -1.18 -5.73 1.93
N SER A 187 -1.27 -4.54 2.52
CA SER A 187 -0.33 -3.44 2.25
C SER A 187 1.10 -3.77 2.70
N MET A 188 1.25 -4.43 3.86
CA MET A 188 2.57 -4.84 4.35
C MET A 188 3.17 -5.95 3.47
N ALA A 189 2.37 -6.87 2.95
CA ALA A 189 2.82 -7.87 1.98
C ALA A 189 3.25 -7.23 0.66
N LEU A 190 2.49 -6.27 0.14
CA LEU A 190 2.85 -5.51 -1.06
C LEU A 190 4.14 -4.72 -0.85
N MET A 191 4.26 -4.03 0.29
CA MET A 191 5.47 -3.27 0.62
C MET A 191 6.70 -4.17 0.73
N LEU A 192 6.59 -5.32 1.40
CA LEU A 192 7.66 -6.32 1.47
C LEU A 192 8.05 -6.80 0.07
N PHE A 193 7.07 -7.12 -0.77
CA PHE A 193 7.30 -7.53 -2.15
C PHE A 193 8.06 -6.45 -2.95
N ARG A 194 7.71 -5.16 -2.78
CA ARG A 194 8.39 -4.05 -3.44
C ARG A 194 9.84 -3.89 -2.99
N PHE A 195 10.12 -4.00 -1.69
CA PHE A 195 11.50 -3.96 -1.20
C PHE A 195 12.32 -5.16 -1.68
N LEU A 196 11.73 -6.35 -1.79
CA LEU A 196 12.39 -7.50 -2.37
C LEU A 196 12.70 -7.30 -3.87
N GLN A 197 11.77 -6.72 -4.64
CA GLN A 197 12.00 -6.36 -6.04
C GLN A 197 13.12 -5.33 -6.20
N ALA A 198 13.11 -4.27 -5.38
CA ALA A 198 14.14 -3.24 -5.40
C ALA A 198 15.51 -3.81 -5.03
N GLY A 199 15.55 -4.66 -4.00
CA GLY A 199 16.78 -5.35 -3.58
C GLY A 199 17.34 -6.26 -4.67
N TRP A 200 16.49 -7.02 -5.33
CA TRP A 200 16.89 -7.85 -6.45
C TRP A 200 17.45 -7.04 -7.63
N ALA A 201 16.78 -5.93 -7.99
CA ALA A 201 17.21 -5.04 -9.05
C ALA A 201 18.59 -4.40 -8.75
N LEU A 202 18.82 -4.02 -7.49
CA LEU A 202 20.10 -3.49 -7.02
C LEU A 202 21.20 -4.57 -7.01
N TRP A 203 20.86 -5.80 -6.61
CA TRP A 203 21.80 -6.93 -6.58
C TRP A 203 22.32 -7.28 -7.96
N ILE A 204 21.46 -7.34 -8.97
CA ILE A 204 21.86 -7.63 -10.36
C ILE A 204 22.47 -6.42 -11.09
N GLY A 205 22.56 -5.26 -10.43
CA GLY A 205 23.13 -4.04 -11.01
C GLY A 205 22.24 -3.36 -12.06
N LYS A 206 20.93 -3.64 -12.07
CA LYS A 206 19.98 -2.98 -12.97
C LYS A 206 19.67 -1.54 -12.53
N ILE A 207 19.79 -1.27 -11.25
CA ILE A 207 19.66 0.05 -10.63
C ILE A 207 20.86 0.31 -9.73
N ASP A 208 21.34 1.53 -9.69
CA ASP A 208 22.47 1.92 -8.84
C ASP A 208 22.04 2.41 -7.46
N ARG A 209 20.74 2.67 -7.29
CA ARG A 209 20.13 3.20 -6.06
C ARG A 209 18.67 2.73 -5.93
N VAL A 210 18.22 2.58 -4.71
CA VAL A 210 16.82 2.17 -4.39
C VAL A 210 15.86 3.35 -4.49
N VAL A 211 16.38 4.55 -4.34
CA VAL A 211 15.64 5.82 -4.37
C VAL A 211 16.12 6.61 -5.58
N ALA A 212 15.27 6.75 -6.58
CA ALA A 212 15.52 7.60 -7.74
C ALA A 212 14.63 8.84 -7.64
N SER A 213 15.24 10.00 -7.48
CA SER A 213 14.54 11.29 -7.60
C SER A 213 14.36 11.59 -9.08
N HIS A 214 13.29 11.04 -9.69
CA HIS A 214 12.96 11.35 -11.08
C HIS A 214 12.55 12.80 -11.27
N GLU A 215 11.97 13.45 -10.26
CA GLU A 215 11.55 14.85 -10.33
C GLU A 215 12.71 15.79 -10.64
N VAL A 216 13.87 15.59 -10.03
CA VAL A 216 15.06 16.43 -10.29
C VAL A 216 15.67 16.16 -11.67
N GLU A 217 15.62 14.92 -12.15
CA GLU A 217 16.11 14.58 -13.49
C GLU A 217 15.17 15.14 -14.57
N ASP A 218 13.87 15.07 -14.35
CA ASP A 218 12.84 15.63 -15.25
C ASP A 218 12.90 17.17 -15.26
N GLU A 219 13.06 17.84 -14.11
CA GLU A 219 13.25 19.29 -14.03
C GLU A 219 14.55 19.77 -14.72
N ILE A 220 15.64 19.01 -14.55
CA ILE A 220 16.90 19.32 -15.24
C ILE A 220 16.76 19.11 -16.76
N GLN A 221 16.03 18.09 -17.18
CA GLN A 221 15.80 17.81 -18.60
C GLN A 221 14.90 18.89 -19.22
N GLU A 222 13.82 19.29 -18.56
CA GLU A 222 12.96 20.39 -18.99
C GLU A 222 13.72 21.71 -19.04
N ALA A 223 14.56 22.02 -18.06
CA ALA A 223 15.40 23.22 -18.06
C ALA A 223 16.41 23.20 -19.21
N HIS A 224 17.01 22.05 -19.52
CA HIS A 224 17.91 21.89 -20.67
C HIS A 224 17.20 22.02 -22.02
N GLU A 225 15.99 21.52 -22.16
CA GLU A 225 15.17 21.69 -23.38
C GLU A 225 14.74 23.13 -23.58
N GLN A 226 14.36 23.83 -22.50
CA GLN A 226 14.02 25.27 -22.56
C GLN A 226 15.21 26.16 -22.95
N LEU A 227 16.43 25.77 -22.53
CA LEU A 227 17.66 26.50 -22.94
C LEU A 227 18.06 26.20 -24.38
N ARG A 228 17.80 24.98 -24.87
CA ARG A 228 18.04 24.59 -26.27
C ARG A 228 17.04 25.21 -27.23
N GLY A 229 15.80 25.42 -26.84
CA GLY A 229 14.75 26.01 -27.66
C GLY A 229 14.84 27.54 -27.79
N LYS A 230 15.77 28.21 -27.05
CA LYS A 230 16.00 29.65 -27.10
C LYS A 230 17.21 30.07 -27.96
N ASN A 231 17.96 29.12 -28.51
CA ASN A 231 19.03 29.32 -29.46
C ASN A 231 18.64 28.84 -30.86
#